data_9b8fc26c429b093a868bb8003dac6305
#
_entry.id   9b8fc26c429b093a868bb8003dac6305
#
_cell.length_a   1.000
_cell.length_b   1.000
_cell.length_c   1.000
_cell.angle_alpha   90.00
_cell.angle_beta   90.00
_cell.angle_gamma   90.00
#
_symmetry.space_group_name_H-M   'P 1'
#
loop_
_entity.id
_entity.type
_entity.pdbx_description
1 polymer ?
#
loop_
_entity_poly.entity_id
_entity_poly.type
_entity_poly.pdbx_seq_one_letter_code
_entity_poly.pdbx_strand_id
1 'polypeptide(L)'
;MGFIDLSQFQPITPVPGCHMRTPFGQNLMLSYLEMDAGAEVPMHHHPHEQGGILVSGQVELTIGDETRVVQAGSLFLIPPNVPHRAVAVGGPAVVLDVFSPVREDYAQLVNHYIPTDAIAKTT
;
A
#
# COMPACT_ATOMS: atom_id res chain seq x y z
N MET A 1 5.67 -7.39 19.97
CA MET A 1 6.51 -7.56 18.77
C MET A 1 5.69 -7.96 17.57
N GLY A 2 4.64 -8.10 17.31
CA GLY A 2 3.84 -8.32 16.10
C GLY A 2 2.82 -7.23 15.87
N PHE A 3 2.65 -6.34 16.82
CA PHE A 3 1.67 -5.28 16.73
C PHE A 3 2.32 -4.01 16.22
N ILE A 4 1.60 -3.27 15.38
CA ILE A 4 2.09 -2.08 14.72
C ILE A 4 1.17 -0.92 15.12
N ASP A 5 1.77 0.13 15.70
CA ASP A 5 1.10 1.38 15.96
C ASP A 5 1.51 2.37 14.88
N LEU A 6 0.63 2.61 13.92
CA LEU A 6 0.93 3.49 12.78
C LEU A 6 1.30 4.90 13.20
N SER A 7 0.83 5.37 14.36
CA SER A 7 1.16 6.71 14.83
C SER A 7 2.65 6.87 15.15
N GLN A 8 3.39 5.78 15.31
CA GLN A 8 4.82 5.79 15.56
C GLN A 8 5.64 5.91 14.28
N PHE A 9 5.01 5.84 13.10
CA PHE A 9 5.71 5.84 11.82
C PHE A 9 5.49 7.14 11.08
N GLN A 10 6.58 7.70 10.54
CA GLN A 10 6.51 8.88 9.69
C GLN A 10 5.99 8.48 8.31
N PRO A 11 5.00 9.22 7.77
CA PRO A 11 4.55 8.96 6.41
C PRO A 11 5.58 9.38 5.38
N ILE A 12 5.62 8.67 4.25
CA ILE A 12 6.32 9.10 3.05
C ILE A 12 5.29 9.52 2.00
N THR A 13 5.69 10.44 1.12
CA THR A 13 4.81 10.98 0.07
C THR A 13 5.50 10.81 -1.28
N PRO A 14 5.49 9.59 -1.86
CA PRO A 14 6.23 9.33 -3.09
C PRO A 14 5.65 10.06 -4.30
N VAL A 15 4.36 10.37 -4.25
CA VAL A 15 3.69 11.20 -5.28
C VAL A 15 2.77 12.19 -4.56
N PRO A 16 2.45 13.34 -5.19
CA PRO A 16 1.62 14.34 -4.54
C PRO A 16 0.27 13.77 -4.07
N GLY A 17 -0.11 14.10 -2.84
CA GLY A 17 -1.40 13.71 -2.27
C GLY A 17 -1.50 12.26 -1.80
N CYS A 18 -0.43 11.46 -1.93
CA CYS A 18 -0.41 10.08 -1.50
C CYS A 18 0.57 9.93 -0.33
N HIS A 19 0.03 9.71 0.85
CA HIS A 19 0.80 9.64 2.10
C HIS A 19 0.73 8.22 2.63
N MET A 20 1.89 7.56 2.76
CA MET A 20 1.89 6.16 3.15
C MET A 20 2.86 5.86 4.28
N ARG A 21 2.49 4.92 5.11
CA ARG A 21 3.34 4.31 6.13
C ARG A 21 3.55 2.86 5.74
N THR A 22 4.81 2.42 5.72
CA THR A 22 5.19 1.16 5.09
C THR A 22 5.99 0.25 6.02
N PRO A 23 5.40 -0.21 7.13
CA PRO A 23 6.07 -1.22 7.96
C PRO A 23 6.25 -2.52 7.18
N PHE A 24 7.39 -3.17 7.37
CA PHE A 24 7.69 -4.39 6.64
C PHE A 24 8.45 -5.40 7.50
N GLY A 25 8.27 -6.66 7.16
CA GLY A 25 9.02 -7.77 7.73
C GLY A 25 9.98 -8.35 6.71
N GLN A 26 10.20 -9.67 6.76
CA GLN A 26 11.15 -10.33 5.86
C GLN A 26 10.61 -10.44 4.43
N ASN A 27 9.34 -10.78 4.28
CA ASN A 27 8.75 -11.09 2.97
C ASN A 27 7.58 -10.18 2.59
N LEU A 28 7.03 -9.47 3.55
CA LEU A 28 5.84 -8.65 3.36
C LEU A 28 6.11 -7.20 3.73
N MET A 29 5.55 -6.29 2.94
CA MET A 29 5.41 -4.89 3.30
C MET A 29 3.93 -4.55 3.35
N LEU A 30 3.51 -3.90 4.44
CA LEU A 30 2.18 -3.33 4.55
C LEU A 30 2.28 -1.84 4.21
N SER A 31 1.39 -1.35 3.36
CA SER A 31 1.36 0.06 3.01
C SER A 31 -0.01 0.62 3.38
N TYR A 32 -0.04 1.41 4.43
CA TYR A 32 -1.25 2.14 4.80
C TYR A 32 -1.23 3.48 4.07
N LEU A 33 -1.99 3.55 2.98
CA LEU A 33 -1.98 4.68 2.05
C LEU A 33 -3.19 5.56 2.28
N GLU A 34 -2.94 6.82 2.62
CA GLU A 34 -3.96 7.86 2.70
C GLU A 34 -3.84 8.73 1.45
N MET A 35 -4.91 8.77 0.64
CA MET A 35 -4.97 9.55 -0.58
C MET A 35 -5.84 10.78 -0.35
N ASP A 36 -5.30 11.96 -0.67
CA ASP A 36 -6.11 13.18 -0.71
C ASP A 36 -7.14 13.07 -1.84
N ALA A 37 -8.23 13.85 -1.73
CA ALA A 37 -9.24 13.91 -2.79
C ALA A 37 -8.58 14.23 -4.13
N GLY A 38 -8.86 13.41 -5.15
CA GLY A 38 -8.30 13.58 -6.48
C GLY A 38 -6.85 13.17 -6.66
N ALA A 39 -6.19 12.70 -5.60
CA ALA A 39 -4.81 12.24 -5.72
C ALA A 39 -4.72 11.02 -6.63
N GLU A 40 -3.62 10.94 -7.35
CA GLU A 40 -3.39 9.88 -8.32
C GLU A 40 -2.07 9.19 -8.07
N VAL A 41 -2.11 7.85 -8.03
CA VAL A 41 -0.92 7.02 -8.23
C VAL A 41 -0.86 6.72 -9.74
N PRO A 42 0.09 7.33 -10.47
CA PRO A 42 0.12 7.17 -11.93
C PRO A 42 0.36 5.73 -12.36
N MET A 43 0.02 5.44 -13.62
CA MET A 43 0.25 4.12 -14.20
C MET A 43 1.71 3.72 -14.02
N HIS A 44 1.92 2.56 -13.41
CA HIS A 44 3.25 2.01 -13.16
C HIS A 44 3.17 0.49 -13.02
N HIS A 45 4.30 -0.16 -13.01
CA HIS A 45 4.40 -1.59 -12.74
C HIS A 45 5.66 -1.88 -11.95
N HIS A 46 5.67 -3.01 -11.29
CA HIS A 46 6.81 -3.48 -10.49
C HIS A 46 6.78 -5.01 -10.38
N PRO A 47 7.92 -5.66 -10.11
CA PRO A 47 7.97 -7.12 -10.04
C PRO A 47 7.30 -7.70 -8.80
N HIS A 48 6.95 -6.88 -7.83
CA HIS A 48 6.31 -7.31 -6.59
C HIS A 48 4.85 -7.67 -6.84
N GLU A 49 4.39 -8.77 -6.25
CA GLU A 49 2.96 -9.04 -6.18
C GLU A 49 2.33 -8.06 -5.19
N GLN A 50 1.15 -7.57 -5.52
CA GLN A 50 0.44 -6.59 -4.68
C GLN A 50 -1.00 -7.04 -4.48
N GLY A 51 -1.44 -7.09 -3.24
CA GLY A 51 -2.84 -7.24 -2.90
C GLY A 51 -3.29 -6.05 -2.08
N GLY A 52 -4.59 -5.87 -1.91
CA GLY A 52 -5.06 -4.78 -1.09
C GLY A 52 -6.53 -4.82 -0.79
N ILE A 53 -6.92 -3.93 0.11
CA ILE A 53 -8.30 -3.67 0.46
C ILE A 53 -8.53 -2.17 0.53
N LEU A 54 -9.63 -1.71 -0.02
CA LEU A 54 -10.04 -0.33 0.17
C LEU A 54 -10.68 -0.21 1.55
N VAL A 55 -10.07 0.60 2.40
CA VAL A 55 -10.52 0.79 3.79
C VAL A 55 -11.64 1.81 3.86
N SER A 56 -11.49 2.95 3.14
CA SER A 56 -12.52 3.98 3.11
C SER A 56 -12.44 4.81 1.82
N GLY A 57 -13.53 5.47 1.48
CA GLY A 57 -13.61 6.28 0.28
C GLY A 57 -13.88 5.46 -0.97
N GLN A 58 -13.54 6.03 -2.13
CA GLN A 58 -13.68 5.39 -3.43
C GLN A 58 -12.43 5.62 -4.25
N VAL A 59 -12.01 4.61 -5.00
CA VAL A 59 -10.83 4.68 -5.86
C VAL A 59 -11.20 4.12 -7.24
N GLU A 60 -10.88 4.90 -8.28
CA GLU A 60 -10.87 4.39 -9.63
C GLU A 60 -9.57 3.63 -9.84
N LEU A 61 -9.66 2.31 -9.90
CA LEU A 61 -8.48 1.43 -9.98
C LEU A 61 -8.43 0.79 -11.36
N THR A 62 -7.28 0.95 -12.00
CA THR A 62 -6.97 0.29 -13.28
C THR A 62 -5.94 -0.78 -13.03
N ILE A 63 -6.24 -2.01 -13.43
CA ILE A 63 -5.33 -3.15 -13.38
C ILE A 63 -5.29 -3.76 -14.77
N GLY A 64 -4.14 -3.66 -15.44
CA GLY A 64 -4.03 -4.06 -16.83
C GLY A 64 -4.93 -3.20 -17.71
N ASP A 65 -5.86 -3.82 -18.40
CA ASP A 65 -6.82 -3.14 -19.30
C ASP A 65 -8.22 -2.98 -18.66
N GLU A 66 -8.36 -3.29 -17.38
CA GLU A 66 -9.65 -3.22 -16.69
C GLU A 66 -9.64 -2.06 -15.69
N THR A 67 -10.69 -1.24 -15.73
CA THR A 67 -10.86 -0.12 -14.80
C THR A 67 -12.20 -0.23 -14.08
N ARG A 68 -12.17 -0.10 -12.77
CA ARG A 68 -13.38 -0.11 -11.93
C ARG A 68 -13.27 0.92 -10.83
N VAL A 69 -14.39 1.47 -10.40
CA VAL A 69 -14.48 2.25 -9.16
C VAL A 69 -14.74 1.24 -8.02
N VAL A 70 -13.79 1.14 -7.11
CA VAL A 70 -13.88 0.25 -5.95
C VAL A 70 -14.26 1.05 -4.71
N GLN A 71 -14.93 0.39 -3.77
CA GLN A 71 -15.46 1.00 -2.55
C GLN A 71 -14.92 0.28 -1.32
N ALA A 72 -15.18 0.85 -0.14
CA ALA A 72 -14.75 0.26 1.13
C ALA A 72 -15.17 -1.23 1.20
N GLY A 73 -14.22 -2.08 1.55
CA GLY A 73 -14.39 -3.53 1.59
C GLY A 73 -14.01 -4.26 0.31
N SER A 74 -13.79 -3.55 -0.80
CA SER A 74 -13.34 -4.19 -2.04
C SER A 74 -11.91 -4.69 -1.91
N LEU A 75 -11.69 -5.92 -2.37
CA LEU A 75 -10.36 -6.53 -2.45
C LEU A 75 -9.87 -6.50 -3.89
N PHE A 76 -8.55 -6.42 -4.05
CA PHE A 76 -7.94 -6.53 -5.36
C PHE A 76 -6.61 -7.25 -5.27
N LEU A 77 -6.17 -7.82 -6.39
CA LEU A 77 -4.90 -8.49 -6.52
C LEU A 77 -4.27 -8.07 -7.84
N ILE A 78 -3.02 -7.63 -7.76
CA ILE A 78 -2.25 -7.16 -8.91
C ILE A 78 -1.08 -8.11 -9.09
N PRO A 79 -1.07 -8.92 -10.17
CA PRO A 79 0.06 -9.81 -10.44
C PRO A 79 1.35 -9.04 -10.69
N PRO A 80 2.52 -9.70 -10.52
CA PRO A 80 3.80 -9.06 -10.83
C PRO A 80 3.82 -8.45 -12.25
N ASN A 81 4.36 -7.25 -12.35
CA ASN A 81 4.59 -6.53 -13.60
C ASN A 81 3.33 -6.13 -14.38
N VAL A 82 2.15 -6.28 -13.81
CA VAL A 82 0.92 -5.80 -14.45
C VAL A 82 0.78 -4.30 -14.18
N PRO A 83 0.66 -3.47 -15.23
CA PRO A 83 0.49 -2.03 -15.05
C PRO A 83 -0.79 -1.71 -14.29
N HIS A 84 -0.71 -0.73 -13.40
CA HIS A 84 -1.87 -0.33 -12.59
C HIS A 84 -1.79 1.14 -12.22
N ARG A 85 -2.96 1.70 -11.92
CA ARG A 85 -3.15 3.12 -11.63
C ARG A 85 -4.31 3.26 -10.65
N ALA A 86 -4.24 4.23 -9.75
CA ALA A 86 -5.30 4.49 -8.78
C ALA A 86 -5.56 5.98 -8.67
N VAL A 87 -6.84 6.37 -8.60
CA VAL A 87 -7.26 7.77 -8.40
C VAL A 87 -8.32 7.80 -7.32
N ALA A 88 -8.14 8.64 -6.29
CA ALA A 88 -9.18 8.87 -5.30
C ALA A 88 -10.27 9.74 -5.92
N VAL A 89 -11.50 9.22 -5.96
CA VAL A 89 -12.64 9.91 -6.57
C VAL A 89 -13.72 10.19 -5.53
N GLY A 90 -14.33 11.36 -5.63
CA GLY A 90 -15.42 11.75 -4.74
C GLY A 90 -15.00 12.11 -3.32
N GLY A 91 -13.71 12.27 -3.06
CA GLY A 91 -13.17 12.60 -1.75
C GLY A 91 -11.88 11.87 -1.45
N PRO A 92 -11.37 11.94 -0.21
CA PRO A 92 -10.18 11.19 0.20
C PRO A 92 -10.48 9.69 0.29
N ALA A 93 -9.43 8.89 0.20
CA ALA A 93 -9.52 7.43 0.30
C ALA A 93 -8.39 6.87 1.13
N VAL A 94 -8.61 5.70 1.72
CA VAL A 94 -7.60 4.95 2.45
C VAL A 94 -7.53 3.55 1.88
N VAL A 95 -6.32 3.13 1.51
CA VAL A 95 -6.04 1.83 0.93
C VAL A 95 -4.99 1.13 1.77
N LEU A 96 -5.22 -0.13 2.11
CA LEU A 96 -4.19 -0.98 2.69
C LEU A 96 -3.67 -1.90 1.59
N ASP A 97 -2.42 -1.70 1.20
CA ASP A 97 -1.72 -2.54 0.24
C ASP A 97 -0.77 -3.49 0.94
N VAL A 98 -0.58 -4.66 0.35
CA VAL A 98 0.40 -5.65 0.79
C VAL A 98 1.28 -5.98 -0.40
N PHE A 99 2.59 -5.86 -0.22
CA PHE A 99 3.58 -6.19 -1.26
C PHE A 99 4.41 -7.40 -0.83
N SER A 100 4.70 -8.28 -1.77
CA SER A 100 5.64 -9.38 -1.58
C SER A 100 6.44 -9.61 -2.87
N PRO A 101 7.76 -9.62 -2.81
CA PRO A 101 8.60 -9.29 -1.65
C PRO A 101 8.50 -7.82 -1.23
N VAL A 102 9.26 -7.43 -0.24
CA VAL A 102 9.30 -6.04 0.25
C VAL A 102 9.73 -5.10 -0.89
N ARG A 103 9.04 -3.96 -1.00
CA ARG A 103 9.41 -2.94 -1.98
C ARG A 103 10.61 -2.16 -1.47
N GLU A 104 11.77 -2.40 -2.08
CA GLU A 104 13.05 -1.82 -1.66
C GLU A 104 13.04 -0.30 -1.83
N ASP A 105 12.37 0.22 -2.84
CA ASP A 105 12.25 1.64 -3.10
C ASP A 105 11.56 2.37 -1.94
N TYR A 106 10.53 1.77 -1.35
CA TYR A 106 9.87 2.34 -0.18
C TYR A 106 10.67 2.08 1.10
N ALA A 107 11.24 0.89 1.25
CA ALA A 107 12.03 0.54 2.42
C ALA A 107 13.26 1.43 2.60
N GLN A 108 13.85 1.92 1.49
CA GLN A 108 15.02 2.81 1.52
C GLN A 108 14.68 4.21 1.98
N LEU A 109 13.43 4.65 1.85
CA LEU A 109 13.02 6.00 2.25
C LEU A 109 12.89 6.14 3.75
N VAL A 110 12.45 5.08 4.42
CA VAL A 110 12.30 5.02 5.88
C VAL A 110 12.64 3.61 6.34
N ASN A 111 13.07 3.48 7.61
CA ASN A 111 13.33 2.16 8.19
C ASN A 111 12.15 1.76 9.08
N HIS A 112 11.16 1.09 8.49
CA HIS A 112 10.00 0.56 9.20
C HIS A 112 10.08 -0.97 9.35
N TYR A 113 11.27 -1.54 9.41
CA TYR A 113 11.47 -2.97 9.54
C TYR A 113 10.99 -3.47 10.91
N ILE A 114 10.18 -4.52 10.89
CA ILE A 114 9.67 -5.19 12.08
C ILE A 114 10.31 -6.58 12.15
N PRO A 115 11.22 -6.84 13.10
CA PRO A 115 11.90 -8.13 13.19
C PRO A 115 10.91 -9.24 13.57
N THR A 116 10.71 -10.20 12.68
CA THR A 116 9.77 -11.31 12.92
C THR A 116 10.35 -12.39 13.82
N ASP A 117 11.65 -12.54 13.87
CA ASP A 117 12.31 -13.50 14.75
C ASP A 117 12.12 -13.14 16.24
N ALA A 118 11.92 -11.85 16.55
CA ALA A 118 11.60 -11.43 17.89
C ALA A 118 10.21 -11.93 18.34
N ILE A 119 9.28 -12.10 17.40
CA ILE A 119 7.96 -12.67 17.69
C ILE A 119 8.09 -14.15 18.05
N ALA A 120 8.89 -14.90 17.31
CA ALA A 120 9.12 -16.32 17.57
C ALA A 120 9.73 -16.57 18.96
N LYS A 121 10.51 -15.63 19.48
CA LYS A 121 11.15 -15.75 20.79
C LYS A 121 10.21 -15.51 21.95
N THR A 122 9.04 -14.94 21.73
CA THR A 122 8.06 -14.63 22.79
C THR A 122 6.99 -15.71 22.94
N THR A 123 7.01 -16.69 22.07
CA THR A 123 6.10 -17.84 22.14
C THR A 123 6.81 -19.06 22.72
#